data_c86934e1f1dc43edee864c986d97d457
#
_entry.id   c86934e1f1dc43edee864c986d97d457
#
_cell.length_a   1.000
_cell.length_b   1.000
_cell.length_c   1.000
_cell.angle_alpha   90.00
_cell.angle_beta   90.00
_cell.angle_gamma   90.00
#
_symmetry.space_group_name_H-M   'P 1'
#
loop_
_entity.id
_entity.type
_entity.pdbx_description
1 polymer ?
#
loop_
_entity_poly.entity_id
_entity_poly.type
_entity_poly.pdbx_seq_one_letter_code
_entity_poly.pdbx_strand_id
1 'polypeptide(L)'
;ALISRVLLFWKQQYGVDGFAIFGPAIPVSELGKHPALTSTRLIFSYADEQIYGEDKPVFRHVATADNHFQCCVRSYMKSDENQLHAFMQASRSNPPYIEQVNYVASHDGFTLQDTVSYDFRHNEANGEDNRDGSWQNYSWNCGEEGPSRKKQILSLRTIQKKNALMMLYLAQGIPML
;
A
#
# COMPACT_ATOMS: atom_id res chain seq x y z
N ALA A 1 -2.38 16.47 19.57
CA ALA A 1 -2.43 16.28 21.02
C ALA A 1 -2.89 14.86 21.47
N LEU A 2 -4.07 14.35 21.05
CA LEU A 2 -4.50 13.01 21.48
C LEU A 2 -3.66 11.90 20.86
N ILE A 3 -3.46 11.93 19.55
CA ILE A 3 -2.68 10.92 18.81
C ILE A 3 -1.27 10.82 19.39
N SER A 4 -0.57 11.93 19.57
CA SER A 4 0.78 11.94 20.15
C SER A 4 0.83 11.26 21.53
N ARG A 5 -0.16 11.51 22.39
CA ARG A 5 -0.24 10.87 23.73
C ARG A 5 -0.43 9.37 23.64
N VAL A 6 -1.28 8.90 22.72
CA VAL A 6 -1.50 7.45 22.49
C VAL A 6 -0.22 6.79 21.99
N LEU A 7 0.44 7.37 21.00
CA LEU A 7 1.70 6.82 20.47
C LEU A 7 2.80 6.76 21.55
N LEU A 8 2.94 7.81 22.35
CA LEU A 8 3.90 7.84 23.44
C LEU A 8 3.57 6.82 24.53
N PHE A 9 2.31 6.62 24.87
CA PHE A 9 1.88 5.59 25.81
C PHE A 9 2.33 4.20 25.33
N TRP A 10 2.02 3.82 24.10
CA TRP A 10 2.40 2.52 23.56
C TRP A 10 3.92 2.35 23.46
N LYS A 11 4.63 3.38 23.04
CA LYS A 11 6.10 3.37 22.99
C LYS A 11 6.72 3.17 24.38
N GLN A 12 6.25 3.92 25.39
CA GLN A 12 6.84 3.91 26.73
C GLN A 12 6.46 2.67 27.55
N GLN A 13 5.20 2.23 27.45
CA GLN A 13 4.70 1.13 28.25
C GLN A 13 4.99 -0.25 27.65
N TYR A 14 5.02 -0.34 26.32
CA TYR A 14 5.13 -1.61 25.59
C TYR A 14 6.36 -1.73 24.69
N GLY A 15 7.18 -0.70 24.61
CA GLY A 15 8.42 -0.73 23.82
C GLY A 15 8.17 -0.84 22.31
N VAL A 16 7.08 -0.26 21.80
CA VAL A 16 6.76 -0.30 20.36
C VAL A 16 7.73 0.56 19.58
N ASP A 17 8.34 0.00 18.52
CA ASP A 17 9.37 0.64 17.69
C ASP A 17 8.81 1.50 16.56
N GLY A 18 7.57 1.23 16.13
CA GLY A 18 6.93 1.96 15.04
C GLY A 18 5.41 1.85 15.03
N PHE A 19 4.78 2.72 14.26
CA PHE A 19 3.33 2.78 14.14
C PHE A 19 2.93 2.95 12.68
N ALA A 20 1.94 2.19 12.23
CA ALA A 20 1.19 2.46 11.02
C ALA A 20 -0.10 3.21 11.40
N ILE A 21 -0.30 4.39 10.84
CA ILE A 21 -1.38 5.30 11.22
C ILE A 21 -2.25 5.55 9.99
N PHE A 22 -3.48 5.07 10.05
CA PHE A 22 -4.46 5.19 8.98
C PHE A 22 -5.63 6.05 9.41
N GLY A 23 -6.20 6.80 8.48
CA GLY A 23 -7.39 7.60 8.71
C GLY A 23 -7.35 8.97 8.05
N PRO A 24 -8.46 9.70 8.04
CA PRO A 24 -8.50 11.05 7.53
C PRO A 24 -7.85 12.07 8.50
N ALA A 25 -7.32 13.15 7.94
CA ALA A 25 -6.81 14.32 8.70
C ALA A 25 -5.74 14.00 9.77
N ILE A 26 -4.80 13.11 9.44
CA ILE A 26 -3.66 12.82 10.33
C ILE A 26 -2.66 14.00 10.28
N PRO A 27 -2.24 14.56 11.43
CA PRO A 27 -1.29 15.67 11.46
C PRO A 27 0.15 15.16 11.29
N VAL A 28 0.50 14.72 10.07
CA VAL A 28 1.78 14.06 9.77
C VAL A 28 2.97 14.94 10.10
N SER A 29 2.93 16.24 9.74
CA SER A 29 4.00 17.19 10.03
C SER A 29 4.18 17.44 11.54
N GLU A 30 3.09 17.50 12.32
CA GLU A 30 3.17 17.64 13.78
C GLU A 30 3.79 16.40 14.43
N LEU A 31 3.36 15.22 14.02
CA LEU A 31 3.89 13.95 14.53
C LEU A 31 5.34 13.72 14.13
N GLY A 32 5.71 14.03 12.88
CA GLY A 32 7.08 13.93 12.39
C GLY A 32 8.06 14.87 13.10
N LYS A 33 7.61 16.04 13.53
CA LYS A 33 8.42 17.01 14.31
C LYS A 33 8.46 16.72 15.81
N HIS A 34 7.67 15.75 16.30
CA HIS A 34 7.54 15.51 17.73
C HIS A 34 8.83 14.94 18.34
N PRO A 35 9.53 15.62 19.28
CA PRO A 35 10.87 15.20 19.73
C PRO A 35 10.94 13.78 20.26
N ALA A 36 9.92 13.32 20.98
CA ALA A 36 9.89 11.98 21.55
C ALA A 36 9.56 10.86 20.53
N LEU A 37 9.19 11.21 19.28
CA LEU A 37 8.90 10.26 18.21
C LEU A 37 9.99 10.19 17.13
N THR A 38 11.06 10.96 17.23
CA THR A 38 12.15 11.00 16.22
C THR A 38 12.88 9.67 16.04
N SER A 39 12.88 8.81 17.06
CA SER A 39 13.43 7.46 17.01
C SER A 39 12.37 6.37 16.76
N THR A 40 11.17 6.76 16.37
CA THR A 40 10.03 5.85 16.16
C THR A 40 9.65 5.86 14.69
N ARG A 41 9.57 4.71 14.04
CA ARG A 41 9.09 4.62 12.65
C ARG A 41 7.61 4.96 12.59
N LEU A 42 7.27 5.95 11.76
CA LEU A 42 5.89 6.37 11.52
C LEU A 42 5.54 6.12 10.05
N ILE A 43 4.52 5.31 9.79
CA ILE A 43 4.01 5.02 8.44
C ILE A 43 2.59 5.58 8.35
N PHE A 44 2.32 6.41 7.36
CA PHE A 44 1.02 7.05 7.13
C PHE A 44 0.42 6.59 5.82
N SER A 45 -0.91 6.53 5.74
CA SER A 45 -1.63 6.23 4.50
C SER A 45 -1.48 7.34 3.44
N TYR A 46 -1.14 8.54 3.83
CA TYR A 46 -0.82 9.67 2.95
C TYR A 46 0.08 10.68 3.68
N ALA A 47 0.79 11.51 2.92
CA ALA A 47 1.46 12.69 3.46
C ALA A 47 0.71 13.96 3.04
N ASP A 48 0.60 14.92 3.95
CA ASP A 48 0.04 16.23 3.62
C ASP A 48 1.06 17.06 2.81
N GLU A 49 0.56 18.05 2.04
CA GLU A 49 1.41 18.93 1.23
C GLU A 49 2.46 19.72 2.05
N GLN A 50 2.27 19.82 3.37
CA GLN A 50 3.19 20.53 4.25
C GLN A 50 4.51 19.77 4.46
N ILE A 51 4.57 18.50 4.08
CA ILE A 51 5.77 17.64 4.14
C ILE A 51 6.60 17.78 2.85
N TYR A 52 5.94 18.10 1.73
CA TYR A 52 6.60 18.23 0.44
C TYR A 52 7.08 19.66 0.19
N GLY A 53 8.26 19.84 -0.39
CA GLY A 53 8.81 21.12 -0.81
C GLY A 53 10.28 21.28 -0.46
N GLU A 54 11.00 22.15 -1.21
CA GLU A 54 12.46 22.30 -1.14
C GLU A 54 12.99 22.76 0.21
N ASP A 55 12.22 23.56 0.97
CA ASP A 55 12.61 24.08 2.29
C ASP A 55 12.06 23.24 3.47
N LYS A 56 11.58 22.02 3.21
CA LYS A 56 10.98 21.18 4.25
C LYS A 56 12.01 20.28 4.90
N PRO A 57 11.85 20.00 6.20
CA PRO A 57 12.76 19.07 6.88
C PRO A 57 12.58 17.64 6.34
N VAL A 58 13.69 16.94 6.17
CA VAL A 58 13.70 15.51 5.83
C VAL A 58 13.35 14.70 7.07
N PHE A 59 12.27 13.94 7.00
CA PHE A 59 11.85 13.04 8.08
C PHE A 59 12.26 11.60 7.77
N ARG A 60 13.47 11.20 8.13
CA ARG A 60 13.98 9.83 7.90
C ARG A 60 13.22 8.73 8.66
N HIS A 61 12.44 9.08 9.65
CA HIS A 61 11.64 8.14 10.44
C HIS A 61 10.17 8.11 10.02
N VAL A 62 9.81 8.89 9.00
CA VAL A 62 8.45 8.98 8.45
C VAL A 62 8.41 8.37 7.06
N ALA A 63 7.40 7.56 6.80
CA ALA A 63 7.12 6.97 5.50
C ALA A 63 5.64 7.12 5.14
N THR A 64 5.35 7.13 3.83
CA THR A 64 3.99 7.01 3.31
C THR A 64 3.75 5.63 2.71
N ALA A 65 2.56 5.11 2.90
CA ALA A 65 2.10 3.85 2.32
C ALA A 65 0.74 4.10 1.64
N ASP A 66 0.76 4.85 0.55
CA ASP A 66 -0.43 5.05 -0.28
C ASP A 66 -0.63 3.90 -1.28
N ASN A 67 -1.81 3.85 -1.88
CA ASN A 67 -2.15 2.79 -2.84
C ASN A 67 -1.70 3.08 -4.28
N HIS A 68 -0.97 4.16 -4.54
CA HIS A 68 -0.60 4.57 -5.89
C HIS A 68 0.23 3.49 -6.61
N PHE A 69 1.28 2.99 -5.96
CA PHE A 69 2.11 1.92 -6.52
C PHE A 69 1.29 0.66 -6.80
N GLN A 70 0.44 0.23 -5.84
CA GLN A 70 -0.44 -0.92 -6.00
C GLN A 70 -1.35 -0.79 -7.23
N CYS A 71 -2.01 0.36 -7.37
CA CYS A 71 -2.91 0.63 -8.51
C CYS A 71 -2.16 0.56 -9.84
N CYS A 72 -1.01 1.22 -9.95
CA CYS A 72 -0.20 1.25 -11.17
C CYS A 72 0.31 -0.15 -11.57
N VAL A 73 0.85 -0.91 -10.61
CA VAL A 73 1.35 -2.27 -10.88
C VAL A 73 0.23 -3.20 -11.30
N ARG A 74 -0.89 -3.21 -10.58
CA ARG A 74 -2.04 -4.08 -10.88
C ARG A 74 -2.65 -3.75 -12.24
N SER A 75 -2.88 -2.46 -12.54
CA SER A 75 -3.40 -2.03 -13.85
C SER A 75 -2.45 -2.42 -15.00
N TYR A 76 -1.14 -2.26 -14.81
CA TYR A 76 -0.15 -2.68 -15.79
C TYR A 76 -0.16 -4.20 -16.00
N MET A 77 -0.21 -4.99 -14.93
CA MET A 77 -0.29 -6.46 -15.00
C MET A 77 -1.57 -6.97 -15.65
N LYS A 78 -2.67 -6.28 -15.44
CA LYS A 78 -3.98 -6.55 -16.06
C LYS A 78 -3.99 -6.20 -17.56
N SER A 79 -2.97 -5.47 -18.03
CA SER A 79 -2.86 -4.94 -19.39
C SER A 79 -3.91 -3.86 -19.74
N ASP A 80 -4.27 -3.04 -18.76
CA ASP A 80 -5.08 -1.84 -19.02
C ASP A 80 -4.29 -0.89 -19.94
N GLU A 81 -5.01 -0.17 -20.80
CA GLU A 81 -4.38 0.70 -21.79
C GLU A 81 -3.58 1.84 -21.14
N ASN A 82 -2.47 2.20 -21.76
CA ASN A 82 -1.61 3.33 -21.39
C ASN A 82 -0.99 3.27 -19.97
N GLN A 83 -0.93 2.11 -19.32
CA GLN A 83 -0.42 1.98 -17.94
C GLN A 83 1.10 1.89 -17.82
N LEU A 84 1.84 1.67 -18.90
CA LEU A 84 3.31 1.54 -18.86
C LEU A 84 3.99 2.77 -18.25
N HIS A 85 3.59 3.98 -18.64
CA HIS A 85 4.18 5.22 -18.13
C HIS A 85 3.91 5.40 -16.63
N ALA A 86 2.67 5.17 -16.18
CA ALA A 86 2.29 5.25 -14.77
C ALA A 86 3.07 4.23 -13.93
N PHE A 87 3.17 2.99 -14.40
CA PHE A 87 3.97 1.94 -13.76
C PHE A 87 5.46 2.33 -13.65
N MET A 88 6.06 2.85 -14.74
CA MET A 88 7.46 3.29 -14.73
C MET A 88 7.70 4.45 -13.76
N GLN A 89 6.79 5.42 -13.70
CA GLN A 89 6.87 6.53 -12.73
C GLN A 89 6.76 6.03 -11.30
N ALA A 90 5.75 5.21 -10.99
CA ALA A 90 5.56 4.65 -9.65
C ALA A 90 6.76 3.81 -9.20
N SER A 91 7.35 3.00 -10.11
CA SER A 91 8.51 2.16 -9.81
C SER A 91 9.80 2.94 -9.54
N ARG A 92 9.89 4.18 -10.01
CA ARG A 92 11.04 5.08 -9.80
C ARG A 92 10.79 6.13 -8.72
N SER A 93 9.60 6.15 -8.15
CA SER A 93 9.24 7.12 -7.12
C SER A 93 10.11 6.95 -5.89
N ASN A 94 10.87 7.98 -5.56
CA ASN A 94 11.70 8.03 -4.36
C ASN A 94 11.72 9.48 -3.84
N PRO A 95 10.67 9.91 -3.15
CA PRO A 95 10.55 11.29 -2.66
C PRO A 95 11.72 11.65 -1.75
N PRO A 96 12.36 12.84 -1.92
CA PRO A 96 13.56 13.20 -1.18
C PRO A 96 13.33 13.52 0.30
N TYR A 97 12.08 13.79 0.70
CA TYR A 97 11.76 14.31 2.04
C TYR A 97 11.12 13.27 2.97
N ILE A 98 10.60 12.18 2.41
CA ILE A 98 9.86 11.14 3.12
C ILE A 98 10.08 9.81 2.41
N GLU A 99 10.15 8.73 3.17
CA GLU A 99 10.26 7.40 2.58
C GLU A 99 8.92 6.94 1.98
N GLN A 100 8.97 6.19 0.88
CA GLN A 100 7.82 5.59 0.23
C GLN A 100 7.79 4.09 0.52
N VAL A 101 6.68 3.61 1.09
CA VAL A 101 6.39 2.18 1.24
C VAL A 101 5.54 1.74 0.07
N ASN A 102 6.04 0.78 -0.70
CA ASN A 102 5.35 0.18 -1.82
C ASN A 102 4.77 -1.19 -1.43
N TYR A 103 3.58 -1.50 -1.91
CA TYR A 103 2.95 -2.80 -1.73
C TYR A 103 2.10 -3.17 -2.95
N VAL A 104 1.89 -4.46 -3.16
CA VAL A 104 0.99 -4.99 -4.21
C VAL A 104 -0.29 -5.59 -3.63
N ALA A 105 -0.27 -5.93 -2.35
CA ALA A 105 -1.42 -6.29 -1.53
C ALA A 105 -1.19 -5.74 -0.13
N SER A 106 -2.23 -5.44 0.62
CA SER A 106 -2.16 -4.86 1.96
C SER A 106 -3.10 -5.61 2.92
N HIS A 107 -3.26 -5.08 4.13
CA HIS A 107 -4.14 -5.62 5.16
C HIS A 107 -5.64 -5.49 4.83
N ASP A 108 -5.98 -4.66 3.86
CA ASP A 108 -7.33 -4.44 3.36
C ASP A 108 -7.45 -4.77 1.87
N GLY A 109 -8.65 -5.01 1.38
CA GLY A 109 -8.91 -5.35 -0.01
C GLY A 109 -8.42 -6.75 -0.39
N PHE A 110 -8.13 -6.95 -1.66
CA PHE A 110 -7.73 -8.24 -2.21
C PHE A 110 -6.34 -8.67 -1.77
N THR A 111 -6.24 -9.92 -1.32
CA THR A 111 -4.94 -10.58 -1.14
C THR A 111 -4.22 -10.72 -2.49
N LEU A 112 -2.92 -11.04 -2.45
CA LEU A 112 -2.16 -11.32 -3.68
C LEU A 112 -2.77 -12.50 -4.48
N GLN A 113 -3.39 -13.48 -3.82
CA GLN A 113 -4.09 -14.56 -4.48
C GLN A 113 -5.40 -14.09 -5.12
N ASP A 114 -6.16 -13.26 -4.45
CA ASP A 114 -7.44 -12.76 -4.97
C ASP A 114 -7.24 -11.84 -6.17
N THR A 115 -6.15 -11.04 -6.16
CA THR A 115 -5.79 -10.15 -7.27
C THR A 115 -5.64 -10.88 -8.62
N VAL A 116 -5.29 -12.16 -8.61
CA VAL A 116 -5.15 -13.01 -9.80
C VAL A 116 -6.27 -14.03 -9.96
N SER A 117 -7.30 -13.97 -9.13
CA SER A 117 -8.39 -14.96 -9.09
C SER A 117 -9.77 -14.37 -9.28
N TYR A 118 -9.94 -13.07 -9.06
CA TYR A 118 -11.25 -12.41 -9.09
C TYR A 118 -11.17 -11.10 -9.87
N ASP A 119 -12.14 -10.86 -10.75
CA ASP A 119 -12.35 -9.55 -11.35
C ASP A 119 -13.24 -8.67 -10.46
N PHE A 120 -14.13 -9.29 -9.70
CA PHE A 120 -15.11 -8.61 -8.86
C PHE A 120 -14.94 -9.04 -7.40
N ARG A 121 -15.39 -8.19 -6.48
CA ARG A 121 -15.48 -8.54 -5.07
C ARG A 121 -16.65 -9.48 -4.80
N HIS A 122 -16.48 -10.40 -3.85
CA HIS A 122 -17.44 -11.41 -3.44
C HIS A 122 -17.57 -11.41 -1.91
N ASN A 123 -18.20 -10.36 -1.36
CA ASN A 123 -18.33 -10.15 0.08
C ASN A 123 -19.77 -10.41 0.57
N GLU A 124 -20.60 -11.11 -0.21
CA GLU A 124 -22.01 -11.36 0.11
C GLU A 124 -22.20 -12.07 1.45
N ALA A 125 -21.25 -12.92 1.82
CA ALA A 125 -21.32 -13.74 3.04
C ALA A 125 -21.19 -12.94 4.34
N ASN A 126 -20.71 -11.68 4.30
CA ASN A 126 -20.53 -10.86 5.50
C ASN A 126 -21.79 -10.07 5.92
N GLY A 127 -22.87 -10.15 5.14
CA GLY A 127 -24.14 -9.48 5.45
C GLY A 127 -24.23 -8.02 5.07
N GLU A 128 -23.24 -7.47 4.38
CA GLU A 128 -23.21 -6.07 3.91
C GLU A 128 -23.66 -5.92 2.44
N ASP A 129 -24.32 -6.92 1.88
CA ASP A 129 -24.83 -6.95 0.51
C ASP A 129 -23.77 -6.60 -0.55
N ASN A 130 -22.52 -7.05 -0.33
CA ASN A 130 -21.37 -6.78 -1.20
C ASN A 130 -21.08 -5.27 -1.40
N ARG A 131 -21.45 -4.41 -0.44
CA ARG A 131 -21.25 -2.95 -0.52
C ARG A 131 -19.94 -2.48 0.05
N ASP A 132 -19.32 -3.28 0.90
CA ASP A 132 -18.03 -2.99 1.56
C ASP A 132 -16.82 -3.25 0.66
N GLY A 133 -15.68 -2.69 1.05
CA GLY A 133 -14.42 -2.79 0.32
C GLY A 133 -14.36 -1.93 -0.95
N SER A 134 -13.20 -1.91 -1.59
CA SER A 134 -12.97 -1.12 -2.80
C SER A 134 -13.77 -1.66 -4.00
N TRP A 135 -14.34 -0.76 -4.80
CA TRP A 135 -14.91 -1.09 -6.10
C TRP A 135 -13.85 -1.41 -7.15
N GLN A 136 -12.71 -0.77 -7.07
CA GLN A 136 -11.60 -0.93 -8.00
C GLN A 136 -10.46 -1.68 -7.31
N ASN A 137 -10.34 -2.95 -7.58
CA ASN A 137 -9.24 -3.77 -7.09
C ASN A 137 -8.09 -3.90 -8.10
N TYR A 138 -8.29 -3.42 -9.35
CA TYR A 138 -7.32 -3.55 -10.44
C TYR A 138 -6.85 -5.00 -10.61
N SER A 139 -7.77 -5.94 -10.45
CA SER A 139 -7.50 -7.38 -10.44
C SER A 139 -7.85 -8.02 -11.78
N TRP A 140 -7.33 -9.20 -12.00
CA TRP A 140 -7.63 -10.01 -13.18
C TRP A 140 -7.71 -11.48 -12.80
N ASN A 141 -8.86 -12.12 -13.08
CA ASN A 141 -9.14 -13.51 -12.74
C ASN A 141 -8.30 -14.54 -13.51
N CYS A 142 -7.45 -14.11 -14.46
CA CYS A 142 -6.65 -14.96 -15.33
C CYS A 142 -7.48 -15.91 -16.21
N GLY A 143 -8.72 -15.54 -16.50
CA GLY A 143 -9.63 -16.29 -17.40
C GLY A 143 -10.63 -17.21 -16.72
N GLU A 144 -10.71 -17.20 -15.38
CA GLU A 144 -11.74 -17.92 -14.61
C GLU A 144 -11.97 -17.25 -13.27
N GLU A 145 -13.21 -16.85 -13.00
CA GLU A 145 -13.57 -16.19 -11.75
C GLU A 145 -13.55 -17.17 -10.57
N GLY A 146 -12.81 -16.82 -9.51
CA GLY A 146 -12.73 -17.64 -8.30
C GLY A 146 -11.80 -18.87 -8.39
N PRO A 147 -12.06 -19.90 -7.59
CA PRO A 147 -11.24 -21.12 -7.56
C PRO A 147 -11.25 -21.87 -8.90
N SER A 148 -10.09 -22.35 -9.33
CA SER A 148 -9.93 -23.11 -10.57
C SER A 148 -9.20 -24.43 -10.32
N ARG A 149 -9.51 -25.46 -11.16
CA ARG A 149 -8.77 -26.73 -11.25
C ARG A 149 -8.00 -26.87 -12.55
N LYS A 150 -8.10 -25.89 -13.45
CA LYS A 150 -7.44 -25.91 -14.76
C LYS A 150 -5.95 -25.60 -14.59
N LYS A 151 -5.09 -26.52 -14.97
CA LYS A 151 -3.61 -26.35 -14.81
C LYS A 151 -3.09 -25.09 -15.50
N GLN A 152 -3.63 -24.70 -16.64
CA GLN A 152 -3.22 -23.50 -17.37
C GLN A 152 -3.54 -22.23 -16.56
N ILE A 153 -4.73 -22.12 -15.98
CA ILE A 153 -5.14 -20.99 -15.14
C ILE A 153 -4.26 -20.92 -13.88
N LEU A 154 -4.06 -22.04 -13.18
CA LEU A 154 -3.23 -22.09 -11.98
C LEU A 154 -1.77 -21.71 -12.26
N SER A 155 -1.23 -22.16 -13.40
CA SER A 155 0.12 -21.78 -13.84
C SER A 155 0.21 -20.28 -14.12
N LEU A 156 -0.75 -19.72 -14.85
CA LEU A 156 -0.80 -18.29 -15.17
C LEU A 156 -0.91 -17.44 -13.89
N ARG A 157 -1.80 -17.80 -12.97
CA ARG A 157 -1.92 -17.12 -11.66
C ARG A 157 -0.61 -17.15 -10.89
N THR A 158 0.09 -18.27 -10.91
CA THR A 158 1.41 -18.40 -10.26
C THR A 158 2.44 -17.46 -10.88
N ILE A 159 2.49 -17.39 -12.22
CA ILE A 159 3.37 -16.46 -12.95
C ILE A 159 3.04 -15.03 -12.61
N GLN A 160 1.77 -14.63 -12.62
CA GLN A 160 1.36 -13.27 -12.32
C GLN A 160 1.67 -12.85 -10.87
N LYS A 161 1.49 -13.73 -9.89
CA LYS A 161 1.94 -13.46 -8.52
C LYS A 161 3.45 -13.22 -8.43
N LYS A 162 4.24 -14.04 -9.12
CA LYS A 162 5.71 -13.85 -9.19
C LYS A 162 6.07 -12.52 -9.85
N ASN A 163 5.38 -12.16 -10.94
CA ASN A 163 5.59 -10.87 -11.61
C ASN A 163 5.29 -9.70 -10.68
N ALA A 164 4.17 -9.74 -9.94
CA ALA A 164 3.82 -8.72 -8.95
C ALA A 164 4.91 -8.53 -7.89
N LEU A 165 5.43 -9.64 -7.34
CA LEU A 165 6.51 -9.62 -6.36
C LEU A 165 7.82 -9.10 -6.96
N MET A 166 8.17 -9.49 -8.18
CA MET A 166 9.34 -8.97 -8.88
C MET A 166 9.24 -7.46 -9.09
N MET A 167 8.10 -6.95 -9.54
CA MET A 167 7.86 -5.52 -9.72
C MET A 167 8.00 -4.77 -8.39
N LEU A 168 7.48 -5.32 -7.28
CA LEU A 168 7.60 -4.75 -5.96
C LEU A 168 9.05 -4.66 -5.49
N TYR A 169 9.81 -5.76 -5.58
CA TYR A 169 11.17 -5.81 -5.07
C TYR A 169 12.21 -5.09 -5.95
N LEU A 170 11.90 -4.83 -7.22
CA LEU A 170 12.76 -4.09 -8.14
C LEU A 170 12.45 -2.59 -8.16
N ALA A 171 11.34 -2.15 -7.58
CA ALA A 171 11.00 -0.74 -7.48
C ALA A 171 11.85 -0.01 -6.43
N GLN A 172 11.96 1.32 -6.59
CA GLN A 172 12.50 2.20 -5.54
C GLN A 172 11.52 2.25 -4.36
N GLY A 173 12.03 2.54 -3.18
CA GLY A 173 11.22 2.59 -1.95
C GLY A 173 11.32 1.33 -1.11
N ILE A 174 10.47 1.23 -0.09
CA ILE A 174 10.46 0.13 0.89
C ILE A 174 9.40 -0.87 0.49
N PRO A 175 9.75 -2.12 0.12
CA PRO A 175 8.76 -3.14 -0.19
C PRO A 175 8.06 -3.64 1.07
N MET A 176 6.74 -3.73 1.03
CA MET A 176 5.88 -4.30 2.08
C MET A 176 4.99 -5.40 1.49
N LEU A 177 4.85 -6.51 2.22
CA LEU A 177 3.96 -7.65 1.92
C LEU A 177 3.08 -7.97 3.11
#